data_8306eafa9dcd90fde1a8d3e2a48cb1b5
#
_entry.id   8306eafa9dcd90fde1a8d3e2a48cb1b5
#
_cell.length_a   1.000
_cell.length_b   1.000
_cell.length_c   1.000
_cell.angle_alpha   90.00
_cell.angle_beta   90.00
_cell.angle_gamma   90.00
#
_symmetry.space_group_name_H-M   'P 1'
#
loop_
_entity.id
_entity.type
_entity.pdbx_description
1 polymer ?
#
loop_
_entity_poly.entity_id
_entity_poly.type
_entity_poly.pdbx_seq_one_letter_code
_entity_poly.pdbx_strand_id
1 'polypeptide(L)'
;MKKYISVILVIFVISSCNHQGSENQIKPKKSNITESVYGSVKITPEVYYNSQPLRSGIIDSIFIKEGELVKKDQILFQIAPTISVNVQLENAEINLSEAKSNYLGSNNLLKNIQLEIKNLEENLLQDSINFNREQRLLASNVGTQANYELVKLKYDNTKIQLELAKQKFQQSKSNLGNVYKKALNQIKTEKDEITDLNIRSKMDGKIYSILKEEGDFISTQEKFAEIGSHDQFIIEMDIDEVDITKIKLGDSVLISLDAYANEVFLAIVSKIYPKKDNLSQTFRVESVFVKQPNKLYYGLAGEANIIVSRRKNTLVIPAEFLLPNNRVMTLEGEKNVAVGMKNLEFVEILSGIDSTTTLIKP
;
A
#
# COMPACT_ATOMS: atom_id res chain seq x y z
N MET A 1 -51.26 -36.03 79.71
CA MET A 1 -50.51 -34.99 79.07
C MET A 1 -50.33 -35.26 77.58
N LYS A 2 -51.38 -35.36 76.76
CA LYS A 2 -51.31 -35.62 75.31
C LYS A 2 -52.47 -34.98 74.53
N LYS A 3 -53.04 -33.84 74.95
CA LYS A 3 -54.19 -33.24 74.28
C LYS A 3 -54.06 -31.72 73.97
N TYR A 4 -52.88 -31.09 74.17
CA TYR A 4 -52.76 -29.63 73.96
C TYR A 4 -51.70 -29.25 72.87
N ILE A 5 -51.11 -30.23 72.18
CA ILE A 5 -50.11 -29.96 71.13
C ILE A 5 -50.73 -29.77 69.75
N SER A 6 -52.01 -30.12 69.53
CA SER A 6 -52.66 -30.17 68.22
C SER A 6 -53.35 -28.85 67.80
N VAL A 7 -53.44 -27.82 68.65
CA VAL A 7 -54.16 -26.54 68.37
C VAL A 7 -53.20 -25.39 67.96
N ILE A 8 -51.88 -25.50 68.25
CA ILE A 8 -50.92 -24.46 67.93
C ILE A 8 -50.34 -24.55 66.45
N LEU A 9 -50.63 -25.70 65.77
CA LEU A 9 -50.07 -25.91 64.39
C LEU A 9 -50.96 -25.38 63.25
N VAL A 10 -52.18 -24.82 63.58
CA VAL A 10 -53.16 -24.37 62.54
C VAL A 10 -53.13 -22.84 62.31
N ILE A 11 -52.40 -22.06 63.13
CA ILE A 11 -52.43 -20.58 63.01
C ILE A 11 -51.22 -20.02 62.25
N PHE A 12 -50.26 -20.84 61.76
CA PHE A 12 -49.06 -20.36 61.08
C PHE A 12 -49.08 -20.49 59.53
N VAL A 13 -50.24 -20.80 58.90
CA VAL A 13 -50.35 -21.03 57.44
C VAL A 13 -51.08 -19.88 56.71
N ILE A 14 -51.45 -18.77 57.35
CA ILE A 14 -52.14 -17.66 56.67
C ILE A 14 -51.31 -16.35 56.65
N SER A 15 -49.96 -16.44 56.52
CA SER A 15 -49.11 -15.28 56.27
C SER A 15 -48.18 -15.53 55.07
N SER A 16 -48.61 -16.27 54.03
CA SER A 16 -47.98 -16.24 52.71
C SER A 16 -48.74 -15.20 51.87
N CYS A 17 -48.53 -13.94 52.19
CA CYS A 17 -49.05 -12.82 51.43
C CYS A 17 -48.06 -12.55 50.27
N ASN A 18 -48.51 -12.89 49.10
CA ASN A 18 -48.62 -12.00 47.95
C ASN A 18 -47.47 -11.00 47.74
N HIS A 19 -46.38 -11.48 47.19
CA HIS A 19 -45.36 -10.64 46.57
C HIS A 19 -45.27 -10.92 45.06
N GLN A 20 -46.43 -11.04 44.40
CA GLN A 20 -46.60 -11.24 42.97
C GLN A 20 -47.19 -10.01 42.29
N GLY A 21 -46.65 -8.81 42.54
CA GLY A 21 -47.25 -7.59 42.02
C GLY A 21 -46.34 -6.51 41.47
N SER A 22 -44.99 -6.66 41.58
CA SER A 22 -44.12 -5.53 41.23
C SER A 22 -43.27 -5.69 39.97
N GLU A 23 -43.12 -6.90 39.42
CA GLU A 23 -42.31 -7.10 38.21
C GLU A 23 -43.01 -6.70 36.91
N ASN A 24 -44.33 -6.59 36.89
CA ASN A 24 -45.12 -6.30 35.70
C ASN A 24 -45.54 -4.84 35.55
N GLN A 25 -45.13 -3.95 36.46
CA GLN A 25 -45.47 -2.53 36.39
C GLN A 25 -44.27 -1.64 36.61
N ILE A 26 -44.11 -0.67 35.73
CA ILE A 26 -43.04 0.32 35.84
C ILE A 26 -43.55 1.73 35.55
N LYS A 27 -42.79 2.75 35.93
CA LYS A 27 -43.00 4.13 35.51
C LYS A 27 -41.84 4.56 34.61
N PRO A 28 -42.13 5.34 33.55
CA PRO A 28 -41.08 5.94 32.72
C PRO A 28 -40.13 6.76 33.60
N LYS A 29 -38.83 6.61 33.38
CA LYS A 29 -37.79 7.34 34.11
C LYS A 29 -36.97 8.24 33.19
N LYS A 30 -36.45 9.33 33.74
CA LYS A 30 -35.45 10.12 33.02
C LYS A 30 -34.11 9.46 33.13
N SER A 31 -33.50 9.14 31.97
CA SER A 31 -32.20 8.51 31.88
C SER A 31 -31.46 8.98 30.64
N ASN A 32 -30.19 8.67 30.58
CA ASN A 32 -29.41 8.85 29.35
C ASN A 32 -29.65 7.65 28.43
N ILE A 33 -29.84 7.91 27.14
CA ILE A 33 -29.93 6.86 26.11
C ILE A 33 -28.84 7.10 25.06
N THR A 34 -28.23 6.02 24.63
CA THR A 34 -27.18 6.01 23.60
C THR A 34 -27.61 5.06 22.48
N GLU A 35 -27.60 5.55 21.26
CA GLU A 35 -27.74 4.72 20.08
C GLU A 35 -26.34 4.36 19.58
N SER A 36 -26.09 3.09 19.35
CA SER A 36 -24.85 2.58 18.82
C SER A 36 -25.10 1.68 17.61
N VAL A 37 -24.15 1.69 16.71
CA VAL A 37 -24.06 0.79 15.56
C VAL A 37 -23.04 -0.28 15.89
N TYR A 38 -23.42 -1.53 15.67
CA TYR A 38 -22.55 -2.68 15.84
C TYR A 38 -21.67 -2.89 14.60
N GLY A 39 -20.43 -3.36 14.81
CA GLY A 39 -19.53 -3.82 13.77
C GLY A 39 -18.62 -4.92 14.27
N SER A 40 -18.27 -5.87 13.39
CA SER A 40 -17.21 -6.83 13.67
C SER A 40 -15.85 -6.17 13.49
N VAL A 41 -14.89 -6.53 14.32
CA VAL A 41 -13.56 -5.91 14.40
C VAL A 41 -12.49 -6.88 13.96
N LYS A 42 -11.52 -6.34 13.21
CA LYS A 42 -10.24 -6.98 12.96
C LYS A 42 -9.11 -5.96 13.17
N ILE A 43 -8.10 -6.35 13.92
CA ILE A 43 -6.89 -5.53 14.09
C ILE A 43 -5.92 -5.78 12.94
N THR A 44 -5.52 -4.71 12.27
CA THR A 44 -4.56 -4.76 11.15
C THR A 44 -3.43 -3.76 11.36
N PRO A 45 -2.22 -4.02 10.84
CA PRO A 45 -1.17 -3.00 10.80
C PRO A 45 -1.64 -1.79 9.99
N GLU A 46 -1.27 -0.57 10.39
CA GLU A 46 -1.68 0.67 9.70
C GLU A 46 -1.24 0.67 8.23
N VAL A 47 -0.01 0.21 7.98
CA VAL A 47 0.52 0.01 6.63
C VAL A 47 0.98 -1.43 6.52
N TYR A 48 0.55 -2.12 5.48
CA TYR A 48 1.05 -3.46 5.18
C TYR A 48 1.07 -3.72 3.67
N TYR A 49 1.94 -4.61 3.25
CA TYR A 49 2.01 -5.08 1.88
C TYR A 49 2.45 -6.53 1.80
N ASN A 50 2.11 -7.16 0.69
CA ASN A 50 2.60 -8.49 0.34
C ASN A 50 3.86 -8.35 -0.50
N SER A 51 4.97 -8.91 -0.05
CA SER A 51 6.19 -8.99 -0.84
C SER A 51 6.00 -9.96 -1.99
N GLN A 52 6.37 -9.53 -3.20
CA GLN A 52 6.31 -10.32 -4.42
C GLN A 52 7.62 -10.18 -5.17
N PRO A 53 8.12 -11.22 -5.83
CA PRO A 53 9.34 -11.14 -6.62
C PRO A 53 9.11 -10.38 -7.93
N LEU A 54 10.15 -9.74 -8.42
CA LEU A 54 10.17 -9.10 -9.74
C LEU A 54 10.40 -10.11 -10.87
N ARG A 55 10.96 -11.28 -10.54
CA ARG A 55 11.24 -12.38 -11.46
C ARG A 55 10.81 -13.71 -10.87
N SER A 56 10.37 -14.62 -11.73
CA SER A 56 10.02 -15.99 -11.33
C SER A 56 11.29 -16.85 -11.25
N GLY A 57 11.33 -17.79 -10.31
CA GLY A 57 12.43 -18.73 -10.16
C GLY A 57 12.33 -19.56 -8.89
N ILE A 58 13.37 -20.30 -8.60
CA ILE A 58 13.49 -21.10 -7.37
C ILE A 58 14.09 -20.23 -6.27
N ILE A 59 13.53 -20.28 -5.09
CA ILE A 59 14.06 -19.58 -3.91
C ILE A 59 15.34 -20.28 -3.47
N ASP A 60 16.45 -19.57 -3.50
CA ASP A 60 17.77 -20.08 -3.11
C ASP A 60 17.96 -19.97 -1.61
N SER A 61 17.67 -18.81 -1.03
CA SER A 61 17.90 -18.52 0.38
C SER A 61 16.90 -17.52 0.92
N ILE A 62 16.48 -17.72 2.18
CA ILE A 62 15.59 -16.84 2.95
C ILE A 62 16.37 -16.25 4.13
N PHE A 63 16.47 -14.92 4.21
CA PHE A 63 17.29 -14.19 5.19
C PHE A 63 16.51 -13.65 6.38
N ILE A 64 15.21 -13.95 6.47
CA ILE A 64 14.28 -13.42 7.47
C ILE A 64 13.50 -14.54 8.14
N LYS A 65 12.91 -14.21 9.30
CA LYS A 65 12.01 -15.11 10.03
C LYS A 65 10.71 -14.40 10.37
N GLU A 66 9.65 -15.17 10.54
CA GLU A 66 8.37 -14.63 11.03
C GLU A 66 8.56 -13.97 12.41
N GLY A 67 7.96 -12.81 12.57
CA GLY A 67 8.10 -11.99 13.78
C GLY A 67 9.32 -11.09 13.82
N GLU A 68 10.26 -11.20 12.88
CA GLU A 68 11.48 -10.38 12.81
C GLU A 68 11.16 -8.96 12.33
N LEU A 69 11.94 -7.98 12.83
CA LEU A 69 11.92 -6.60 12.37
C LEU A 69 12.86 -6.44 11.19
N VAL A 70 12.38 -5.81 10.13
CA VAL A 70 13.15 -5.54 8.91
C VAL A 70 13.23 -4.05 8.64
N LYS A 71 14.32 -3.63 8.02
CA LYS A 71 14.51 -2.26 7.53
C LYS A 71 14.20 -2.17 6.04
N LYS A 72 13.85 -0.98 5.60
CA LYS A 72 13.76 -0.67 4.18
C LYS A 72 15.06 -1.05 3.47
N ASP A 73 14.93 -1.63 2.26
CA ASP A 73 16.02 -2.13 1.42
C ASP A 73 16.79 -3.34 1.98
N GLN A 74 16.43 -3.88 3.14
CA GLN A 74 16.96 -5.15 3.64
C GLN A 74 16.54 -6.30 2.72
N ILE A 75 17.47 -7.20 2.38
CA ILE A 75 17.18 -8.39 1.59
C ILE A 75 16.31 -9.33 2.41
N LEU A 76 15.21 -9.79 1.83
CA LEU A 76 14.27 -10.73 2.43
C LEU A 76 14.58 -12.16 2.00
N PHE A 77 14.72 -12.36 0.69
CA PHE A 77 15.08 -13.64 0.10
C PHE A 77 15.75 -13.44 -1.24
N GLN A 78 16.39 -14.48 -1.72
CA GLN A 78 17.10 -14.53 -2.99
C GLN A 78 16.53 -15.63 -3.88
N ILE A 79 16.36 -15.33 -5.16
CA ILE A 79 16.03 -16.29 -6.20
C ILE A 79 17.33 -16.78 -6.82
N ALA A 80 17.45 -18.08 -7.05
CA ALA A 80 18.61 -18.68 -7.67
C ALA A 80 18.84 -18.09 -9.08
N PRO A 81 20.04 -17.55 -9.38
CA PRO A 81 20.36 -17.10 -10.71
C PRO A 81 20.39 -18.32 -11.67
N THR A 82 19.68 -18.23 -12.77
CA THR A 82 19.81 -19.26 -13.81
C THR A 82 21.15 -19.14 -14.51
N ILE A 83 21.66 -20.25 -15.05
CA ILE A 83 22.91 -20.27 -15.86
C ILE A 83 22.84 -19.21 -16.97
N SER A 84 21.66 -19.04 -17.58
CA SER A 84 21.43 -18.04 -18.63
C SER A 84 21.75 -16.62 -18.19
N VAL A 85 21.35 -16.19 -16.98
CA VAL A 85 21.59 -14.83 -16.48
C VAL A 85 23.09 -14.56 -16.31
N ASN A 86 23.83 -15.51 -15.76
CA ASN A 86 25.29 -15.37 -15.60
C ASN A 86 26.01 -15.30 -16.96
N VAL A 87 25.63 -16.15 -17.92
CA VAL A 87 26.19 -16.13 -19.27
C VAL A 87 25.87 -14.83 -20.01
N GLN A 88 24.66 -14.29 -19.82
CA GLN A 88 24.29 -12.99 -20.43
C GLN A 88 25.15 -11.84 -19.88
N LEU A 89 25.39 -11.80 -18.57
CA LEU A 89 26.28 -10.81 -17.96
C LEU A 89 27.71 -10.94 -18.51
N GLU A 90 28.27 -12.15 -18.55
CA GLU A 90 29.62 -12.39 -19.10
C GLU A 90 29.73 -11.92 -20.56
N ASN A 91 28.75 -12.27 -21.41
CA ASN A 91 28.71 -11.82 -22.79
C ASN A 91 28.64 -10.29 -22.90
N ALA A 92 27.84 -9.63 -22.04
CA ALA A 92 27.76 -8.18 -22.02
C ALA A 92 29.09 -7.54 -21.58
N GLU A 93 29.83 -8.15 -20.65
CA GLU A 93 31.16 -7.68 -20.23
C GLU A 93 32.19 -7.80 -21.36
N ILE A 94 32.17 -8.91 -22.09
CA ILE A 94 33.03 -9.10 -23.27
C ILE A 94 32.73 -8.03 -24.35
N ASN A 95 31.45 -7.85 -24.69
CA ASN A 95 31.01 -6.86 -25.66
C ASN A 95 31.38 -5.42 -25.26
N LEU A 96 31.28 -5.09 -23.98
CA LEU A 96 31.71 -3.79 -23.47
C LEU A 96 33.21 -3.59 -23.59
N SER A 97 34.00 -4.60 -23.26
CA SER A 97 35.47 -4.57 -23.37
C SER A 97 35.90 -4.34 -24.82
N GLU A 98 35.29 -5.05 -25.77
CA GLU A 98 35.54 -4.88 -27.19
C GLU A 98 35.14 -3.48 -27.68
N ALA A 99 33.91 -3.04 -27.39
CA ALA A 99 33.43 -1.73 -27.79
C ALA A 99 34.27 -0.59 -27.20
N LYS A 100 34.75 -0.74 -25.97
CA LYS A 100 35.66 0.20 -25.31
C LYS A 100 37.01 0.26 -26.02
N SER A 101 37.59 -0.91 -26.36
CA SER A 101 38.86 -1.01 -27.10
C SER A 101 38.76 -0.34 -28.47
N ASN A 102 37.68 -0.59 -29.21
CA ASN A 102 37.44 -0.02 -30.53
C ASN A 102 37.19 1.49 -30.50
N TYR A 103 36.62 2.05 -29.45
CA TYR A 103 36.34 3.49 -29.33
C TYR A 103 37.49 4.29 -28.71
N LEU A 104 38.09 3.77 -27.62
CA LEU A 104 39.06 4.47 -26.77
C LEU A 104 40.51 3.94 -26.96
N GLY A 105 40.69 2.80 -27.61
CA GLY A 105 42.00 2.16 -27.76
C GLY A 105 42.95 2.95 -28.66
N SER A 106 44.26 2.82 -28.42
CA SER A 106 45.30 3.53 -29.13
C SER A 106 45.53 3.06 -30.59
N ASN A 107 45.13 1.83 -30.93
CA ASN A 107 45.31 1.21 -32.25
C ASN A 107 43.96 0.93 -32.95
N ASN A 108 43.00 1.81 -32.79
CA ASN A 108 41.68 1.65 -33.38
C ASN A 108 41.55 2.33 -34.76
N LEU A 109 40.45 2.07 -35.44
CA LEU A 109 40.09 2.66 -36.74
C LEU A 109 40.21 4.21 -36.74
N LEU A 110 39.82 4.86 -35.65
CA LEU A 110 39.88 6.33 -35.53
C LEU A 110 41.33 6.85 -35.63
N LYS A 111 42.29 6.13 -35.05
CA LYS A 111 43.71 6.49 -35.13
C LYS A 111 44.23 6.43 -36.56
N ASN A 112 43.82 5.39 -37.30
CA ASN A 112 44.23 5.27 -38.71
C ASN A 112 43.68 6.40 -39.57
N ILE A 113 42.37 6.73 -39.41
CA ILE A 113 41.77 7.86 -40.14
C ILE A 113 42.42 9.19 -39.71
N GLN A 114 42.81 9.35 -38.47
CA GLN A 114 43.47 10.56 -37.97
C GLN A 114 44.86 10.75 -38.58
N LEU A 115 45.60 9.65 -38.79
CA LEU A 115 46.88 9.68 -39.53
C LEU A 115 46.68 10.01 -41.02
N GLU A 116 45.64 9.47 -41.66
CA GLU A 116 45.24 9.83 -43.03
C GLU A 116 44.95 11.33 -43.16
N ILE A 117 44.16 11.89 -42.24
CA ILE A 117 43.85 13.34 -42.18
C ILE A 117 45.13 14.15 -42.07
N LYS A 118 46.06 13.76 -41.18
CA LYS A 118 47.34 14.48 -41.02
C LYS A 118 48.14 14.49 -42.30
N ASN A 119 48.26 13.34 -42.97
CA ASN A 119 48.97 13.25 -44.26
C ASN A 119 48.32 14.13 -45.34
N LEU A 120 46.99 14.17 -45.41
CA LEU A 120 46.26 15.02 -46.35
C LEU A 120 46.41 16.51 -46.01
N GLU A 121 46.52 16.89 -44.75
CA GLU A 121 46.78 18.28 -44.31
C GLU A 121 48.18 18.72 -44.73
N GLU A 122 49.19 17.87 -44.59
CA GLU A 122 50.54 18.14 -45.05
C GLU A 122 50.63 18.28 -46.60
N ASN A 123 49.95 17.39 -47.34
CA ASN A 123 49.84 17.45 -48.81
C ASN A 123 49.10 18.71 -49.27
N LEU A 124 48.01 19.09 -48.63
CA LEU A 124 47.24 20.29 -48.95
C LEU A 124 48.05 21.57 -48.72
N LEU A 125 48.89 21.61 -47.66
CA LEU A 125 49.80 22.71 -47.41
C LEU A 125 50.78 22.86 -48.57
N GLN A 126 51.40 21.74 -49.03
CA GLN A 126 52.32 21.75 -50.15
C GLN A 126 51.67 22.17 -51.49
N ASP A 127 50.48 21.63 -51.78
CA ASP A 127 49.70 21.97 -52.97
C ASP A 127 49.25 23.43 -52.96
N SER A 128 48.91 23.97 -51.82
CA SER A 128 48.57 25.40 -51.61
C SER A 128 49.72 26.31 -51.91
N ILE A 129 50.93 25.95 -51.45
CA ILE A 129 52.20 26.71 -51.79
C ILE A 129 52.42 26.71 -53.28
N ASN A 130 52.32 25.56 -53.96
CA ASN A 130 52.50 25.43 -55.38
C ASN A 130 51.44 26.22 -56.16
N PHE A 131 50.15 26.10 -55.77
CA PHE A 131 49.07 26.85 -56.40
C PHE A 131 49.31 28.37 -56.32
N ASN A 132 49.62 28.88 -55.13
CA ASN A 132 49.93 30.30 -54.97
C ASN A 132 51.14 30.78 -55.71
N ARG A 133 52.16 29.91 -55.97
CA ARG A 133 53.30 30.20 -56.79
C ARG A 133 52.91 30.31 -58.27
N GLU A 134 52.18 29.33 -58.80
CA GLU A 134 51.76 29.34 -60.22
C GLU A 134 50.77 30.48 -60.51
N GLN A 135 49.93 30.82 -59.59
CA GLN A 135 49.03 31.98 -59.68
C GLN A 135 49.81 33.28 -59.85
N ARG A 136 50.89 33.48 -59.09
CA ARG A 136 51.78 34.65 -59.23
C ARG A 136 52.59 34.66 -60.56
N LEU A 137 53.07 33.50 -60.97
CA LEU A 137 53.82 33.36 -62.27
C LEU A 137 52.88 33.67 -63.43
N LEU A 138 51.65 33.20 -63.43
CA LEU A 138 50.67 33.53 -64.46
C LEU A 138 50.31 35.04 -64.46
N ALA A 139 50.08 35.66 -63.29
CA ALA A 139 49.82 37.10 -63.18
C ALA A 139 51.00 37.96 -63.72
N SER A 140 52.25 37.48 -63.66
CA SER A 140 53.48 38.13 -64.23
C SER A 140 53.78 37.75 -65.69
N ASN A 141 52.90 37.03 -66.38
CA ASN A 141 53.04 36.53 -67.74
C ASN A 141 54.27 35.60 -67.96
N VAL A 142 54.75 34.92 -66.88
CA VAL A 142 55.87 33.98 -66.94
C VAL A 142 55.39 32.53 -66.99
N GLY A 143 54.18 32.25 -66.33
CA GLY A 143 53.55 30.94 -66.30
C GLY A 143 52.58 30.69 -67.46
N THR A 144 52.22 29.42 -67.68
CA THR A 144 51.22 29.02 -68.70
C THR A 144 49.86 28.73 -68.01
N GLN A 145 48.77 29.05 -68.72
CA GLN A 145 47.44 28.76 -68.28
C GLN A 145 47.22 27.28 -67.98
N ALA A 146 47.76 26.39 -68.81
CA ALA A 146 47.67 24.93 -68.65
C ALA A 146 48.31 24.45 -67.33
N ASN A 147 49.48 24.99 -66.96
CA ASN A 147 50.14 24.60 -65.71
C ASN A 147 49.37 25.13 -64.46
N TYR A 148 48.86 26.36 -64.52
CA TYR A 148 47.99 26.91 -63.47
C TYR A 148 46.77 26.03 -63.25
N GLU A 149 46.06 25.63 -64.31
CA GLU A 149 44.85 24.76 -64.18
C GLU A 149 45.20 23.39 -63.65
N LEU A 150 46.31 22.79 -64.01
CA LEU A 150 46.76 21.52 -63.47
C LEU A 150 47.01 21.58 -61.94
N VAL A 151 47.75 22.60 -61.51
CA VAL A 151 48.08 22.78 -60.09
C VAL A 151 46.83 23.15 -59.25
N LYS A 152 45.95 23.96 -59.84
CA LYS A 152 44.66 24.27 -59.21
C LYS A 152 43.82 23.01 -59.03
N LEU A 153 43.71 22.19 -60.08
CA LEU A 153 42.90 20.94 -59.97
C LEU A 153 43.52 20.01 -58.91
N LYS A 154 44.83 19.92 -58.80
CA LYS A 154 45.48 19.13 -57.75
C LYS A 154 45.13 19.65 -56.31
N TYR A 155 45.28 20.99 -56.14
CA TYR A 155 44.96 21.63 -54.90
C TYR A 155 43.44 21.40 -54.47
N ASP A 156 42.53 21.60 -55.42
CA ASP A 156 41.10 21.41 -55.19
C ASP A 156 40.75 19.93 -54.85
N ASN A 157 41.41 18.96 -55.55
CA ASN A 157 41.25 17.54 -55.29
C ASN A 157 41.72 17.15 -53.87
N THR A 158 42.91 17.61 -53.46
CA THR A 158 43.48 17.33 -52.14
C THR A 158 42.62 17.94 -51.04
N LYS A 159 42.06 19.13 -51.28
CA LYS A 159 41.12 19.78 -50.35
C LYS A 159 39.85 18.97 -50.18
N ILE A 160 39.27 18.45 -51.26
CA ILE A 160 38.08 17.59 -51.23
C ILE A 160 38.36 16.29 -50.46
N GLN A 161 39.52 15.65 -50.76
CA GLN A 161 39.94 14.42 -50.08
C GLN A 161 40.09 14.62 -48.58
N LEU A 162 40.67 15.74 -48.14
CA LEU A 162 40.78 16.09 -46.73
C LEU A 162 39.41 16.24 -46.08
N GLU A 163 38.48 16.93 -46.73
CA GLU A 163 37.12 17.12 -46.21
C GLU A 163 36.38 15.78 -46.05
N LEU A 164 36.48 14.90 -47.08
CA LEU A 164 35.88 13.56 -46.99
C LEU A 164 36.51 12.71 -45.89
N ALA A 165 37.82 12.78 -45.66
CA ALA A 165 38.49 12.08 -44.57
C ALA A 165 38.03 12.60 -43.19
N LYS A 166 37.85 13.92 -43.04
CA LYS A 166 37.30 14.54 -41.83
C LYS A 166 35.86 14.08 -41.55
N GLN A 167 35.02 14.06 -42.59
CA GLN A 167 33.65 13.56 -42.46
C GLN A 167 33.61 12.08 -42.06
N LYS A 168 34.43 11.23 -42.70
CA LYS A 168 34.59 9.81 -42.37
C LYS A 168 35.02 9.61 -40.91
N PHE A 169 35.97 10.44 -40.43
CA PHE A 169 36.38 10.41 -39.02
C PHE A 169 35.22 10.71 -38.08
N GLN A 170 34.46 11.77 -38.32
CA GLN A 170 33.31 12.14 -37.46
C GLN A 170 32.22 11.06 -37.46
N GLN A 171 31.90 10.51 -38.62
CA GLN A 171 30.93 9.42 -38.75
C GLN A 171 31.40 8.15 -38.02
N SER A 172 32.64 7.74 -38.20
CA SER A 172 33.22 6.57 -37.53
C SER A 172 33.27 6.77 -36.01
N LYS A 173 33.68 7.97 -35.56
CA LYS A 173 33.69 8.33 -34.13
C LYS A 173 32.28 8.26 -33.51
N SER A 174 31.29 8.80 -34.20
CA SER A 174 29.90 8.75 -33.75
C SER A 174 29.38 7.30 -33.67
N ASN A 175 29.64 6.50 -34.71
CA ASN A 175 29.22 5.10 -34.77
C ASN A 175 29.83 4.26 -33.63
N LEU A 176 31.15 4.33 -33.44
CA LEU A 176 31.86 3.61 -32.39
C LEU A 176 31.44 4.09 -31.01
N GLY A 177 31.21 5.40 -30.82
CA GLY A 177 30.69 5.96 -29.59
C GLY A 177 29.29 5.44 -29.26
N ASN A 178 28.43 5.30 -30.27
CA ASN A 178 27.10 4.72 -30.09
C ASN A 178 27.12 3.23 -29.71
N VAL A 179 28.04 2.45 -30.35
CA VAL A 179 28.26 1.03 -30.01
C VAL A 179 28.70 0.89 -28.55
N TYR A 180 29.69 1.69 -28.15
CA TYR A 180 30.19 1.70 -26.77
C TYR A 180 29.07 2.06 -25.75
N LYS A 181 28.27 3.10 -26.04
CA LYS A 181 27.15 3.50 -25.20
C LYS A 181 26.07 2.41 -25.10
N LYS A 182 25.76 1.71 -26.19
CA LYS A 182 24.84 0.56 -26.18
C LYS A 182 25.36 -0.57 -25.30
N ALA A 183 26.65 -0.91 -25.39
CA ALA A 183 27.28 -1.93 -24.55
C ALA A 183 27.26 -1.56 -23.07
N LEU A 184 27.46 -0.26 -22.70
CA LEU A 184 27.32 0.24 -21.34
C LEU A 184 25.89 0.07 -20.81
N ASN A 185 24.89 0.38 -21.63
CA ASN A 185 23.49 0.22 -21.23
C ASN A 185 23.15 -1.26 -21.04
N GLN A 186 23.67 -2.15 -21.91
CA GLN A 186 23.46 -3.60 -21.79
C GLN A 186 24.00 -4.15 -20.46
N ILE A 187 25.23 -3.79 -20.08
CA ILE A 187 25.79 -4.17 -18.77
C ILE A 187 24.90 -3.71 -17.61
N LYS A 188 24.37 -2.49 -17.70
CA LYS A 188 23.47 -1.99 -16.65
C LYS A 188 22.22 -2.83 -16.57
N THR A 189 21.60 -3.16 -17.69
CA THR A 189 20.40 -4.02 -17.73
C THR A 189 20.66 -5.39 -17.11
N GLU A 190 21.77 -6.06 -17.48
CA GLU A 190 22.10 -7.39 -16.94
C GLU A 190 22.39 -7.36 -15.43
N LYS A 191 23.01 -6.28 -14.93
CA LYS A 191 23.23 -6.08 -13.49
C LYS A 191 21.93 -5.79 -12.73
N ASP A 192 21.02 -5.01 -13.31
CA ASP A 192 19.70 -4.76 -12.73
C ASP A 192 18.92 -6.08 -12.66
N GLU A 193 19.01 -6.95 -13.68
CA GLU A 193 18.40 -8.29 -13.68
C GLU A 193 18.89 -9.18 -12.53
N ILE A 194 20.18 -9.18 -12.23
CA ILE A 194 20.75 -9.90 -11.08
C ILE A 194 20.30 -9.28 -9.77
N THR A 195 20.22 -7.96 -9.72
CA THR A 195 19.73 -7.25 -8.52
C THR A 195 18.28 -7.58 -8.21
N ASP A 196 17.45 -7.75 -9.25
CA ASP A 196 16.03 -8.12 -9.13
C ASP A 196 15.80 -9.53 -8.58
N LEU A 197 16.83 -10.39 -8.56
CA LEU A 197 16.78 -11.69 -7.89
C LEU A 197 16.85 -11.57 -6.36
N ASN A 198 17.31 -10.44 -5.82
CA ASN A 198 17.35 -10.15 -4.40
C ASN A 198 16.11 -9.31 -4.02
N ILE A 199 15.12 -9.93 -3.46
CA ILE A 199 13.91 -9.26 -3.07
C ILE A 199 14.11 -8.54 -1.73
N ARG A 200 13.79 -7.24 -1.70
CA ARG A 200 14.05 -6.35 -0.58
C ARG A 200 12.77 -5.80 0.02
N SER A 201 12.83 -5.46 1.33
CA SER A 201 11.74 -4.77 2.00
C SER A 201 11.55 -3.37 1.44
N LYS A 202 10.27 -2.98 1.22
CA LYS A 202 9.88 -1.64 0.75
C LYS A 202 9.75 -0.62 1.89
N MET A 203 9.73 -1.11 3.16
CA MET A 203 9.53 -0.27 4.34
C MET A 203 10.22 -0.85 5.57
N ASP A 204 10.38 -0.04 6.59
CA ASP A 204 10.67 -0.53 7.94
C ASP A 204 9.42 -1.19 8.50
N GLY A 205 9.53 -2.39 9.05
CA GLY A 205 8.35 -3.10 9.52
C GLY A 205 8.66 -4.45 10.18
N LYS A 206 7.61 -5.23 10.36
CA LYS A 206 7.65 -6.58 10.92
C LYS A 206 7.16 -7.59 9.90
N ILE A 207 7.80 -8.76 9.86
CA ILE A 207 7.36 -9.91 9.07
C ILE A 207 6.23 -10.60 9.84
N TYR A 208 5.04 -10.62 9.25
CA TYR A 208 3.86 -11.27 9.86
C TYR A 208 3.71 -12.72 9.43
N SER A 209 4.01 -13.03 8.17
CA SER A 209 4.00 -14.40 7.66
C SER A 209 4.98 -14.58 6.51
N ILE A 210 5.49 -15.79 6.33
CA ILE A 210 6.28 -16.25 5.19
C ILE A 210 5.53 -17.40 4.54
N LEU A 211 5.21 -17.30 3.26
CA LEU A 211 4.31 -18.20 2.54
C LEU A 211 5.04 -19.25 1.68
N LYS A 212 6.37 -19.20 1.64
CA LYS A 212 7.23 -20.04 0.80
C LYS A 212 8.46 -20.50 1.57
N GLU A 213 9.04 -21.60 1.13
CA GLU A 213 10.25 -22.18 1.70
C GLU A 213 11.43 -22.15 0.70
N GLU A 214 12.65 -22.36 1.18
CA GLU A 214 13.83 -22.52 0.34
C GLU A 214 13.65 -23.77 -0.54
N GLY A 215 13.95 -23.63 -1.84
CA GLY A 215 13.72 -24.65 -2.85
C GLY A 215 12.36 -24.57 -3.56
N ASP A 216 11.42 -23.77 -3.06
CA ASP A 216 10.15 -23.56 -3.74
C ASP A 216 10.32 -22.73 -5.00
N PHE A 217 9.48 -23.05 -6.00
CA PHE A 217 9.29 -22.16 -7.15
C PHE A 217 8.33 -21.02 -6.79
N ILE A 218 8.68 -19.80 -7.14
CA ILE A 218 7.83 -18.62 -6.97
C ILE A 218 7.67 -17.87 -8.29
N SER A 219 6.43 -17.47 -8.60
CA SER A 219 6.12 -16.61 -9.73
C SER A 219 5.94 -15.13 -9.32
N THR A 220 6.01 -14.21 -10.28
CA THR A 220 5.85 -12.78 -10.05
C THR A 220 4.46 -12.37 -9.51
N GLN A 221 3.47 -13.26 -9.60
CA GLN A 221 2.11 -13.02 -9.11
C GLN A 221 1.88 -13.59 -7.70
N GLU A 222 2.80 -14.42 -7.21
CA GLU A 222 2.67 -15.05 -5.90
C GLU A 222 3.25 -14.18 -4.79
N LYS A 223 2.60 -14.26 -3.65
CA LYS A 223 3.06 -13.61 -2.43
C LYS A 223 4.14 -14.46 -1.76
N PHE A 224 5.21 -13.80 -1.32
CA PHE A 224 6.27 -14.44 -0.54
C PHE A 224 6.05 -14.25 0.96
N ALA A 225 5.86 -13.01 1.39
CA ALA A 225 5.71 -12.65 2.80
C ALA A 225 4.75 -11.48 2.99
N GLU A 226 4.13 -11.41 4.16
CA GLU A 226 3.34 -10.27 4.60
C GLU A 226 4.16 -9.40 5.56
N ILE A 227 4.32 -8.14 5.20
CA ILE A 227 5.14 -7.17 5.94
C ILE A 227 4.29 -5.94 6.25
N GLY A 228 4.34 -5.48 7.49
CA GLY A 228 3.57 -4.31 7.89
C GLY A 228 4.19 -3.55 9.05
N SER A 229 3.52 -2.47 9.46
CA SER A 229 3.90 -1.66 10.61
C SER A 229 4.09 -2.50 11.85
N HIS A 230 5.12 -2.18 12.64
CA HIS A 230 5.46 -2.96 13.83
C HIS A 230 4.56 -2.66 15.03
N ASP A 231 4.25 -1.38 15.25
CA ASP A 231 3.64 -0.85 16.47
C ASP A 231 2.40 0.03 16.21
N GLN A 232 2.12 0.31 14.95
CA GLN A 232 0.97 1.10 14.52
C GLN A 232 -0.11 0.18 13.96
N PHE A 233 -1.23 0.10 14.68
CA PHE A 233 -2.37 -0.72 14.30
C PHE A 233 -3.62 0.14 14.12
N ILE A 234 -4.44 -0.24 13.17
CA ILE A 234 -5.80 0.28 12.98
C ILE A 234 -6.81 -0.81 13.28
N ILE A 235 -8.00 -0.37 13.55
CA ILE A 235 -9.16 -1.21 13.78
C ILE A 235 -10.00 -1.16 12.51
N GLU A 236 -10.03 -2.23 11.75
CA GLU A 236 -10.97 -2.40 10.65
C GLU A 236 -12.29 -2.92 11.20
N MET A 237 -13.38 -2.28 10.82
CA MET A 237 -14.74 -2.65 11.24
C MET A 237 -15.60 -2.89 10.00
N ASP A 238 -16.34 -3.98 10.00
CA ASP A 238 -17.32 -4.29 8.98
C ASP A 238 -18.72 -3.90 9.50
N ILE A 239 -19.34 -2.94 8.81
CA ILE A 239 -20.60 -2.31 9.20
C ILE A 239 -21.68 -2.66 8.19
N ASP A 240 -22.86 -3.04 8.69
CA ASP A 240 -24.02 -3.35 7.83
C ASP A 240 -24.47 -2.13 7.00
N GLU A 241 -24.99 -2.40 5.81
CA GLU A 241 -25.47 -1.38 4.86
C GLU A 241 -26.58 -0.50 5.46
N VAL A 242 -27.45 -1.05 6.34
CA VAL A 242 -28.55 -0.29 6.96
C VAL A 242 -28.06 0.78 7.93
N ASP A 243 -26.86 0.61 8.48
CA ASP A 243 -26.35 1.46 9.56
C ASP A 243 -25.25 2.42 9.13
N ILE A 244 -24.60 2.19 7.99
CA ILE A 244 -23.46 3.00 7.54
C ILE A 244 -23.77 4.50 7.42
N THR A 245 -25.03 4.84 7.06
CA THR A 245 -25.45 6.24 6.88
C THR A 245 -25.52 7.02 8.18
N LYS A 246 -25.56 6.32 9.33
CA LYS A 246 -25.61 6.93 10.67
C LYS A 246 -24.23 7.33 11.17
N ILE A 247 -23.15 6.71 10.67
CA ILE A 247 -21.77 6.86 11.15
C ILE A 247 -21.12 8.09 10.55
N LYS A 248 -20.33 8.79 11.37
CA LYS A 248 -19.58 9.98 10.97
C LYS A 248 -18.11 9.87 11.39
N LEU A 249 -17.25 10.53 10.65
CA LEU A 249 -15.85 10.71 11.06
C LEU A 249 -15.79 11.41 12.42
N GLY A 250 -14.97 10.88 13.33
CA GLY A 250 -14.83 11.39 14.69
C GLY A 250 -15.78 10.77 15.71
N ASP A 251 -16.70 9.90 15.30
CA ASP A 251 -17.57 9.18 16.25
C ASP A 251 -16.73 8.31 17.18
N SER A 252 -17.15 8.26 18.46
CA SER A 252 -16.49 7.43 19.47
C SER A 252 -16.91 5.97 19.30
N VAL A 253 -15.95 5.07 19.43
CA VAL A 253 -16.13 3.63 19.28
C VAL A 253 -15.70 2.93 20.56
N LEU A 254 -16.53 2.05 21.07
CA LEU A 254 -16.19 1.14 22.18
C LEU A 254 -15.81 -0.21 21.56
N ILE A 255 -14.56 -0.62 21.76
CA ILE A 255 -14.01 -1.86 21.21
C ILE A 255 -13.84 -2.89 22.31
N SER A 256 -14.39 -4.07 22.10
CA SER A 256 -14.17 -5.25 22.91
C SER A 256 -13.42 -6.28 22.08
N LEU A 257 -12.17 -6.59 22.44
CA LEU A 257 -11.36 -7.59 21.76
C LEU A 257 -11.48 -8.94 22.47
N ASP A 258 -11.65 -10.02 21.72
CA ASP A 258 -11.84 -11.37 22.27
C ASP A 258 -10.64 -11.81 23.15
N ALA A 259 -9.44 -11.36 22.78
CA ALA A 259 -8.20 -11.63 23.53
C ALA A 259 -8.10 -10.86 24.86
N TYR A 260 -8.93 -9.85 25.09
CA TYR A 260 -8.91 -8.97 26.26
C TYR A 260 -10.27 -9.01 26.97
N ALA A 261 -10.58 -10.17 27.56
CA ALA A 261 -11.84 -10.36 28.27
C ALA A 261 -12.07 -9.29 29.36
N ASN A 262 -13.27 -8.70 29.36
CA ASN A 262 -13.72 -7.66 30.30
C ASN A 262 -13.00 -6.29 30.17
N GLU A 263 -12.22 -6.06 29.12
CA GLU A 263 -11.65 -4.74 28.84
C GLU A 263 -12.35 -4.11 27.64
N VAL A 264 -12.68 -2.82 27.76
CA VAL A 264 -13.26 -2.03 26.66
C VAL A 264 -12.29 -0.89 26.33
N PHE A 265 -11.92 -0.82 25.07
CA PHE A 265 -11.00 0.20 24.58
C PHE A 265 -11.78 1.29 23.85
N LEU A 266 -11.39 2.54 24.09
CA LEU A 266 -11.93 3.68 23.36
C LEU A 266 -11.16 3.90 22.06
N ALA A 267 -11.89 4.04 20.96
CA ALA A 267 -11.36 4.38 19.65
C ALA A 267 -12.18 5.50 19.00
N ILE A 268 -11.70 6.05 17.90
CA ILE A 268 -12.35 7.11 17.14
C ILE A 268 -12.38 6.70 15.67
N VAL A 269 -13.53 6.87 15.01
CA VAL A 269 -13.68 6.64 13.57
C VAL A 269 -12.77 7.59 12.81
N SER A 270 -11.79 7.03 12.10
CA SER A 270 -10.79 7.77 11.32
C SER A 270 -11.09 7.80 9.83
N LYS A 271 -11.77 6.76 9.30
CA LYS A 271 -12.04 6.65 7.87
C LYS A 271 -13.27 5.79 7.59
N ILE A 272 -14.04 6.20 6.58
CA ILE A 272 -15.20 5.44 6.09
C ILE A 272 -14.95 5.18 4.60
N TYR A 273 -14.94 3.90 4.20
CA TYR A 273 -14.75 3.53 2.81
C TYR A 273 -16.06 3.64 2.03
N PRO A 274 -16.05 4.26 0.84
CA PRO A 274 -17.28 4.53 0.08
C PRO A 274 -17.80 3.33 -0.71
N LYS A 275 -17.09 2.20 -0.68
CA LYS A 275 -17.43 0.99 -1.44
C LYS A 275 -17.87 -0.13 -0.53
N LYS A 276 -19.04 -0.71 -0.82
CA LYS A 276 -19.55 -1.91 -0.18
C LYS A 276 -18.81 -3.15 -0.66
N ASP A 277 -18.47 -4.03 0.25
CA ASP A 277 -18.06 -5.39 -0.08
C ASP A 277 -19.31 -6.20 -0.47
N ASN A 278 -19.29 -6.76 -1.68
CA ASN A 278 -20.45 -7.49 -2.21
C ASN A 278 -20.63 -8.88 -1.59
N LEU A 279 -19.57 -9.46 -1.03
CA LEU A 279 -19.61 -10.79 -0.43
C LEU A 279 -20.20 -10.75 0.99
N SER A 280 -19.68 -9.84 1.81
CA SER A 280 -20.13 -9.65 3.20
C SER A 280 -21.36 -8.75 3.33
N GLN A 281 -21.70 -7.98 2.30
CA GLN A 281 -22.75 -6.95 2.28
C GLN A 281 -22.48 -5.81 3.29
N THR A 282 -21.22 -5.58 3.67
CA THR A 282 -20.79 -4.60 4.67
C THR A 282 -19.99 -3.46 4.03
N PHE A 283 -19.91 -2.36 4.76
CA PHE A 283 -18.98 -1.26 4.49
C PHE A 283 -17.82 -1.32 5.49
N ARG A 284 -16.60 -1.12 4.98
CA ARG A 284 -15.41 -1.01 5.81
C ARG A 284 -15.33 0.38 6.43
N VAL A 285 -15.13 0.41 7.75
CA VAL A 285 -14.86 1.62 8.53
C VAL A 285 -13.59 1.38 9.34
N GLU A 286 -12.68 2.34 9.35
CA GLU A 286 -11.46 2.29 10.17
C GLU A 286 -11.60 3.19 11.38
N SER A 287 -11.02 2.75 12.49
CA SER A 287 -10.85 3.56 13.67
C SER A 287 -9.47 3.41 14.27
N VAL A 288 -9.06 4.38 15.07
CA VAL A 288 -7.79 4.40 15.78
C VAL A 288 -8.02 4.40 17.27
N PHE A 289 -7.23 3.65 18.02
CA PHE A 289 -7.28 3.64 19.47
C PHE A 289 -6.92 5.01 20.05
N VAL A 290 -7.69 5.49 21.03
CA VAL A 290 -7.30 6.65 21.84
C VAL A 290 -6.12 6.27 22.75
N LYS A 291 -6.16 5.07 23.29
CA LYS A 291 -5.05 4.44 24.02
C LYS A 291 -4.99 2.99 23.60
N GLN A 292 -3.89 2.64 22.93
CA GLN A 292 -3.67 1.30 22.42
C GLN A 292 -3.36 0.32 23.57
N PRO A 293 -3.85 -0.93 23.52
CA PRO A 293 -3.41 -2.01 24.39
C PRO A 293 -1.89 -2.23 24.31
N ASN A 294 -1.30 -2.72 25.41
CA ASN A 294 0.15 -2.93 25.49
C ASN A 294 0.70 -3.93 24.47
N LYS A 295 -0.12 -4.91 24.06
CA LYS A 295 0.24 -5.90 23.05
C LYS A 295 -0.89 -6.05 22.05
N LEU A 296 -0.64 -5.82 20.80
CA LEU A 296 -1.56 -6.13 19.72
C LEU A 296 -0.91 -7.11 18.75
N TYR A 297 -1.74 -7.97 18.21
CA TYR A 297 -1.34 -8.90 17.16
C TYR A 297 -2.23 -8.68 15.93
N TYR A 298 -1.63 -8.80 14.77
CA TYR A 298 -2.38 -8.79 13.51
C TYR A 298 -3.40 -9.93 13.48
N GLY A 299 -4.62 -9.61 13.13
CA GLY A 299 -5.71 -10.58 13.03
C GLY A 299 -6.51 -10.79 14.31
N LEU A 300 -6.21 -10.09 15.42
CA LEU A 300 -7.12 -10.11 16.58
C LEU A 300 -8.52 -9.67 16.16
N ALA A 301 -9.50 -10.42 16.63
CA ALA A 301 -10.93 -10.18 16.38
C ALA A 301 -11.61 -9.59 17.61
N GLY A 302 -12.81 -9.06 17.40
CA GLY A 302 -13.63 -8.49 18.45
C GLY A 302 -14.89 -7.81 17.93
N GLU A 303 -15.49 -7.00 18.77
CA GLU A 303 -16.72 -6.27 18.50
C GLU A 303 -16.54 -4.77 18.72
N ALA A 304 -17.23 -3.99 17.89
CA ALA A 304 -17.29 -2.54 18.00
C ALA A 304 -18.71 -2.06 18.23
N ASN A 305 -18.86 -1.06 19.10
CA ASN A 305 -20.07 -0.30 19.28
C ASN A 305 -19.78 1.17 18.98
N ILE A 306 -20.14 1.63 17.79
CA ILE A 306 -19.96 3.01 17.33
C ILE A 306 -21.09 3.86 17.87
N ILE A 307 -20.79 4.87 18.66
CA ILE A 307 -21.77 5.75 19.29
C ILE A 307 -22.18 6.82 18.28
N VAL A 308 -23.34 6.66 17.66
CA VAL A 308 -23.84 7.56 16.63
C VAL A 308 -24.69 8.70 17.17
N SER A 309 -25.35 8.48 18.34
CA SER A 309 -26.13 9.53 18.97
C SER A 309 -26.23 9.32 20.49
N ARG A 310 -26.30 10.41 21.23
CA ARG A 310 -26.41 10.38 22.69
C ARG A 310 -27.38 11.47 23.17
N ARG A 311 -28.39 11.09 23.93
CA ARG A 311 -29.31 12.04 24.59
C ARG A 311 -29.25 11.89 26.10
N LYS A 312 -29.20 13.02 26.78
CA LYS A 312 -29.12 13.07 28.25
C LYS A 312 -30.48 13.45 28.80
N ASN A 313 -30.84 12.85 29.94
CA ASN A 313 -32.01 13.22 30.74
C ASN A 313 -33.34 13.18 29.96
N THR A 314 -33.52 12.18 29.10
CA THR A 314 -34.76 11.97 28.32
C THR A 314 -35.62 10.92 28.96
N LEU A 315 -36.94 10.97 28.71
CA LEU A 315 -37.91 10.01 29.25
C LEU A 315 -37.74 8.67 28.51
N VAL A 316 -37.43 7.60 29.25
CA VAL A 316 -37.20 6.27 28.65
C VAL A 316 -38.05 5.22 29.35
N ILE A 317 -38.41 4.18 28.59
CA ILE A 317 -39.02 2.95 29.05
C ILE A 317 -38.17 1.76 28.64
N PRO A 318 -38.17 0.62 29.34
CA PRO A 318 -37.54 -0.60 28.85
C PRO A 318 -38.17 -1.04 27.54
N ALA A 319 -37.35 -1.53 26.61
CA ALA A 319 -37.78 -1.90 25.24
C ALA A 319 -38.88 -2.96 25.23
N GLU A 320 -38.94 -3.82 26.25
CA GLU A 320 -39.92 -4.90 26.41
C GLU A 320 -41.34 -4.40 26.72
N PHE A 321 -41.52 -3.11 27.10
CA PHE A 321 -42.83 -2.49 27.34
C PHE A 321 -43.39 -1.81 26.09
N LEU A 322 -42.66 -1.75 25.00
CA LEU A 322 -43.11 -1.18 23.72
C LEU A 322 -43.81 -2.27 22.88
N LEU A 323 -45.07 -2.09 22.60
CA LEU A 323 -45.86 -2.91 21.68
C LEU A 323 -45.62 -2.55 20.21
N PRO A 324 -45.96 -3.45 19.27
CA PRO A 324 -45.97 -3.11 17.84
C PRO A 324 -46.78 -1.84 17.57
N ASN A 325 -46.38 -1.11 16.51
CA ASN A 325 -46.98 0.16 16.09
C ASN A 325 -46.86 1.29 17.14
N ASN A 326 -45.76 1.30 17.92
CA ASN A 326 -45.44 2.33 18.91
C ASN A 326 -46.58 2.56 19.93
N ARG A 327 -47.04 1.48 20.54
CA ARG A 327 -48.06 1.50 21.60
C ARG A 327 -47.44 1.00 22.91
N VAL A 328 -48.04 1.43 24.02
CA VAL A 328 -47.71 0.93 25.38
C VAL A 328 -48.98 0.57 26.11
N MET A 329 -48.92 -0.45 26.99
CA MET A 329 -50.03 -0.82 27.84
C MET A 329 -49.96 0.00 29.12
N THR A 330 -51.08 0.70 29.47
CA THR A 330 -51.24 1.45 30.71
C THR A 330 -52.40 0.88 31.51
N LEU A 331 -52.61 1.35 32.75
CA LEU A 331 -53.77 0.98 33.56
C LEU A 331 -55.13 1.37 32.93
N GLU A 332 -55.10 2.34 32.00
CA GLU A 332 -56.30 2.82 31.29
C GLU A 332 -56.50 2.15 29.94
N GLY A 333 -55.61 1.21 29.56
CA GLY A 333 -55.58 0.54 28.27
C GLY A 333 -54.36 0.93 27.40
N GLU A 334 -54.41 0.54 26.11
CA GLU A 334 -53.35 0.85 25.17
C GLU A 334 -53.30 2.35 24.83
N LYS A 335 -52.09 2.92 24.83
CA LYS A 335 -51.84 4.31 24.39
C LYS A 335 -50.80 4.34 23.30
N ASN A 336 -51.04 5.16 22.29
CA ASN A 336 -50.03 5.47 21.24
C ASN A 336 -48.97 6.42 21.81
N VAL A 337 -47.73 6.15 21.53
CA VAL A 337 -46.61 6.98 21.93
C VAL A 337 -45.76 7.37 20.72
N ALA A 338 -45.22 8.59 20.72
CA ALA A 338 -44.17 8.95 19.80
C ALA A 338 -42.84 8.53 20.40
N VAL A 339 -42.11 7.67 19.67
CA VAL A 339 -40.81 7.17 20.09
C VAL A 339 -39.67 7.95 19.43
N GLY A 340 -38.58 8.10 20.14
CA GLY A 340 -37.32 8.68 19.62
C GLY A 340 -36.26 7.61 19.47
N MET A 341 -35.09 7.81 20.10
CA MET A 341 -33.99 6.86 20.10
C MET A 341 -34.38 5.53 20.76
N LYS A 342 -33.82 4.45 20.23
CA LYS A 342 -34.02 3.10 20.72
C LYS A 342 -32.69 2.36 20.78
N ASN A 343 -32.46 1.63 21.87
CA ASN A 343 -31.39 0.64 21.96
C ASN A 343 -31.96 -0.71 22.47
N LEU A 344 -31.09 -1.65 22.79
CA LEU A 344 -31.51 -2.99 23.24
C LEU A 344 -32.28 -2.97 24.55
N GLU A 345 -32.02 -2.02 25.45
CA GLU A 345 -32.60 -1.97 26.79
C GLU A 345 -33.73 -0.96 26.90
N PHE A 346 -33.62 0.19 26.24
CA PHE A 346 -34.54 1.33 26.45
C PHE A 346 -35.02 1.92 25.12
N VAL A 347 -36.20 2.54 25.20
CA VAL A 347 -36.82 3.35 24.16
C VAL A 347 -37.14 4.73 24.70
N GLU A 348 -36.72 5.77 24.00
CA GLU A 348 -37.06 7.17 24.30
C GLU A 348 -38.49 7.45 23.92
N ILE A 349 -39.23 8.09 24.84
CA ILE A 349 -40.59 8.57 24.62
C ILE A 349 -40.56 10.08 24.44
N LEU A 350 -41.02 10.52 23.26
CA LEU A 350 -41.11 11.94 22.91
C LEU A 350 -42.41 12.56 23.32
N SER A 351 -43.53 11.78 23.24
CA SER A 351 -44.88 12.21 23.67
C SER A 351 -45.82 11.01 23.83
N GLY A 352 -47.01 11.22 24.45
CA GLY A 352 -48.05 10.20 24.64
C GLY A 352 -48.20 9.73 26.08
N ILE A 353 -47.09 9.70 26.82
CA ILE A 353 -47.06 9.39 28.27
C ILE A 353 -46.06 10.28 28.99
N ASP A 354 -46.15 10.33 30.29
CA ASP A 354 -45.25 11.08 31.18
C ASP A 354 -44.63 10.20 32.27
N SER A 355 -43.81 10.78 33.14
CA SER A 355 -43.13 10.08 34.23
C SER A 355 -44.06 9.57 35.33
N THR A 356 -45.35 9.96 35.33
CA THR A 356 -46.36 9.53 36.32
C THR A 356 -47.17 8.35 35.82
N THR A 357 -47.23 8.11 34.51
CA THR A 357 -47.97 7.03 33.85
C THR A 357 -47.44 5.66 34.24
N THR A 358 -48.30 4.79 34.80
CA THR A 358 -47.93 3.41 35.12
C THR A 358 -48.09 2.53 33.87
N LEU A 359 -46.99 1.88 33.46
CA LEU A 359 -46.96 0.93 32.33
C LEU A 359 -47.07 -0.51 32.87
N ILE A 360 -47.73 -1.34 32.10
CA ILE A 360 -47.91 -2.77 32.40
C ILE A 360 -47.14 -3.53 31.30
N LYS A 361 -46.38 -4.54 31.69
CA LYS A 361 -45.69 -5.44 30.74
C LYS A 361 -46.77 -6.21 29.98
N PRO A 362 -46.73 -6.19 28.62
CA PRO A 362 -47.72 -6.86 27.80
C PRO A 362 -47.68 -8.40 27.93
#